data_513cc6ed5ff0fcd5fc67ca10012df58f
#
_entry.id   513cc6ed5ff0fcd5fc67ca10012df58f
#
_cell.length_a   1.000
_cell.length_b   1.000
_cell.length_c   1.000
_cell.angle_alpha   90.00
_cell.angle_beta   90.00
_cell.angle_gamma   90.00
#
_symmetry.space_group_name_H-M   'P 1'
#
loop_
_entity.id
_entity.type
_entity.pdbx_description
1 polymer ?
#
loop_
_entity_poly.entity_id
_entity_poly.type
_entity_poly.pdbx_seq_one_letter_code
_entity_poly.pdbx_strand_id
1 'polypeptide(L)'
;MDEATRETISYYDENAKRFVADTAGARMGELQSKFASMLPTGGRILDLGCGSGRDSLAFLKAGFKVDAMDGSAAMCRAAHALTSLPVAHATFEDYEPQGPYDGIWACSSLLHVPSAKLPAIIGKYAGALKSGGAFYLSFKYGTFEGMRHGRWFTNMDEELLRSLVAHVEGLRLNEIEVTADVRPGRAGEIWANAWSEFESDVRSYS
;
A
#
# COMPACT_ATOMS: atom_id res chain seq x y z
N MET A 1 16.35 8.82 -6.30
CA MET A 1 15.00 8.88 -6.91
C MET A 1 15.14 8.86 -8.43
N ASP A 2 14.56 7.87 -9.11
CA ASP A 2 14.55 7.76 -10.57
C ASP A 2 13.50 8.67 -11.23
N GLU A 3 13.48 8.69 -12.58
CA GLU A 3 12.57 9.54 -13.37
C GLU A 3 11.10 9.14 -13.19
N ALA A 4 10.79 7.85 -13.20
CA ALA A 4 9.42 7.33 -13.03
C ALA A 4 8.82 7.74 -11.68
N THR A 5 9.59 7.62 -10.60
CA THR A 5 9.21 8.05 -9.26
C THR A 5 8.98 9.56 -9.20
N ARG A 6 9.91 10.35 -9.79
CA ARG A 6 9.81 11.81 -9.78
C ARG A 6 8.58 12.31 -10.53
N GLU A 7 8.30 11.80 -11.73
CA GLU A 7 7.13 12.16 -12.52
C GLU A 7 5.82 11.79 -11.81
N THR A 8 5.77 10.59 -11.23
CA THR A 8 4.61 10.13 -10.47
C THR A 8 4.33 11.03 -9.27
N ILE A 9 5.35 11.41 -8.50
CA ILE A 9 5.19 12.33 -7.36
C ILE A 9 4.73 13.71 -7.84
N SER A 10 5.35 14.25 -8.90
CA SER A 10 4.94 15.55 -9.48
C SER A 10 3.48 15.56 -9.89
N TYR A 11 3.01 14.48 -10.54
CA TYR A 11 1.60 14.33 -10.89
C TYR A 11 0.69 14.45 -9.66
N TYR A 12 1.02 13.76 -8.56
CA TYR A 12 0.22 13.80 -7.33
C TYR A 12 0.27 15.14 -6.65
N ASP A 13 1.42 15.83 -6.66
CA ASP A 13 1.54 17.18 -6.12
C ASP A 13 0.68 18.19 -6.90
N GLU A 14 0.68 18.11 -8.23
CA GLU A 14 -0.09 19.00 -9.10
C GLU A 14 -1.60 18.72 -9.08
N ASN A 15 -2.00 17.46 -8.91
CA ASN A 15 -3.39 17.01 -9.02
C ASN A 15 -4.03 16.64 -7.68
N ALA A 16 -3.41 16.98 -6.55
CA ALA A 16 -3.84 16.55 -5.22
C ALA A 16 -5.31 16.85 -4.92
N LYS A 17 -5.78 18.08 -5.18
CA LYS A 17 -7.17 18.47 -4.90
C LYS A 17 -8.18 17.61 -5.66
N ARG A 18 -7.91 17.36 -6.95
CA ARG A 18 -8.76 16.53 -7.79
C ARG A 18 -8.74 15.07 -7.30
N PHE A 19 -7.55 14.53 -7.04
CA PHE A 19 -7.40 13.16 -6.58
C PHE A 19 -8.13 12.92 -5.24
N VAL A 20 -8.00 13.84 -4.28
CA VAL A 20 -8.72 13.78 -2.99
C VAL A 20 -10.23 13.74 -3.22
N ALA A 21 -10.76 14.63 -4.06
CA ALA A 21 -12.19 14.67 -4.37
C ALA A 21 -12.67 13.36 -5.03
N ASP A 22 -11.91 12.82 -6.00
CA ASP A 22 -12.24 11.61 -6.74
C ASP A 22 -12.20 10.33 -5.88
N THR A 23 -11.43 10.34 -4.78
CA THR A 23 -11.22 9.15 -3.93
C THR A 23 -11.92 9.22 -2.58
N ALA A 24 -12.39 10.40 -2.16
CA ALA A 24 -13.04 10.59 -0.85
C ALA A 24 -14.29 9.71 -0.66
N GLY A 25 -15.04 9.46 -1.74
CA GLY A 25 -16.26 8.62 -1.71
C GLY A 25 -16.02 7.12 -2.00
N ALA A 26 -14.79 6.68 -2.17
CA ALA A 26 -14.49 5.29 -2.49
C ALA A 26 -14.82 4.36 -1.30
N ARG A 27 -15.68 3.36 -1.54
CA ARG A 27 -16.16 2.43 -0.50
C ARG A 27 -15.18 1.28 -0.30
N MET A 28 -14.12 1.50 0.48
CA MET A 28 -13.09 0.50 0.79
C MET A 28 -13.42 -0.36 2.02
N GLY A 29 -14.59 -0.18 2.63
CA GLY A 29 -14.92 -0.75 3.95
C GLY A 29 -14.78 -2.28 4.04
N GLU A 30 -15.10 -3.02 2.98
CA GLU A 30 -14.96 -4.48 2.96
C GLU A 30 -13.49 -4.90 3.05
N LEU A 31 -12.63 -4.34 2.20
CA LEU A 31 -11.18 -4.64 2.21
C LEU A 31 -10.52 -4.17 3.52
N GLN A 32 -10.88 -2.98 4.01
CA GLN A 32 -10.39 -2.46 5.29
C GLN A 32 -10.81 -3.36 6.47
N SER A 33 -12.08 -3.81 6.49
CA SER A 33 -12.58 -4.71 7.55
C SER A 33 -11.91 -6.09 7.49
N LYS A 34 -11.70 -6.63 6.29
CA LYS A 34 -10.96 -7.88 6.10
C LYS A 34 -9.53 -7.76 6.63
N PHE A 35 -8.82 -6.69 6.26
CA PHE A 35 -7.48 -6.43 6.79
C PHE A 35 -7.46 -6.29 8.31
N ALA A 36 -8.36 -5.48 8.86
CA ALA A 36 -8.47 -5.28 10.30
C ALA A 36 -8.73 -6.58 11.08
N SER A 37 -9.48 -7.53 10.48
CA SER A 37 -9.77 -8.83 11.09
C SER A 37 -8.54 -9.75 11.18
N MET A 38 -7.50 -9.49 10.42
CA MET A 38 -6.22 -10.23 10.47
C MET A 38 -5.30 -9.73 11.59
N LEU A 39 -5.62 -8.62 12.24
CA LEU A 39 -4.74 -7.93 13.17
C LEU A 39 -5.27 -8.00 14.62
N PRO A 40 -4.38 -7.94 15.62
CA PRO A 40 -4.81 -7.81 17.01
C PRO A 40 -5.51 -6.46 17.24
N THR A 41 -6.50 -6.43 18.12
CA THR A 41 -7.20 -5.21 18.50
C THR A 41 -6.22 -4.14 18.99
N GLY A 42 -6.33 -2.94 18.45
CA GLY A 42 -5.43 -1.82 18.78
C GLY A 42 -4.01 -1.99 18.23
N GLY A 43 -3.80 -2.92 17.32
CA GLY A 43 -2.51 -3.14 16.66
C GLY A 43 -1.99 -1.90 15.95
N ARG A 44 -0.73 -1.95 15.49
CA ARG A 44 -0.05 -0.85 14.80
C ARG A 44 0.04 -1.15 13.31
N ILE A 45 -0.46 -0.23 12.49
CA ILE A 45 -0.52 -0.33 11.02
C ILE A 45 0.40 0.73 10.42
N LEU A 46 1.13 0.36 9.37
CA LEU A 46 1.73 1.31 8.44
C LEU A 46 0.85 1.44 7.20
N ASP A 47 0.34 2.65 6.94
CA ASP A 47 -0.32 3.00 5.68
C ASP A 47 0.74 3.49 4.69
N LEU A 48 1.14 2.59 3.79
CA LEU A 48 2.26 2.73 2.88
C LEU A 48 1.83 3.34 1.55
N GLY A 49 2.08 4.65 1.39
CA GLY A 49 1.55 5.46 0.30
C GLY A 49 0.10 5.86 0.58
N CYS A 50 -0.11 6.55 1.69
CA CYS A 50 -1.43 6.81 2.27
C CYS A 50 -2.32 7.75 1.44
N GLY A 51 -1.76 8.43 0.42
CA GLY A 51 -2.49 9.39 -0.39
C GLY A 51 -3.16 10.48 0.47
N SER A 52 -4.48 10.61 0.34
CA SER A 52 -5.26 11.59 1.12
C SER A 52 -5.50 11.22 2.58
N GLY A 53 -5.05 10.06 3.06
CA GLY A 53 -5.28 9.57 4.42
C GLY A 53 -6.65 8.93 4.66
N ARG A 54 -7.41 8.61 3.59
CA ARG A 54 -8.73 7.97 3.69
C ARG A 54 -8.68 6.67 4.50
N ASP A 55 -7.74 5.78 4.17
CA ASP A 55 -7.62 4.47 4.81
C ASP A 55 -7.02 4.62 6.20
N SER A 56 -6.02 5.50 6.37
CA SER A 56 -5.49 5.87 7.68
C SER A 56 -6.60 6.31 8.65
N LEU A 57 -7.53 7.18 8.20
CA LEU A 57 -8.65 7.62 9.02
C LEU A 57 -9.59 6.47 9.39
N ALA A 58 -9.84 5.54 8.45
CA ALA A 58 -10.68 4.38 8.71
C ALA A 58 -10.07 3.48 9.80
N PHE A 59 -8.77 3.19 9.73
CA PHE A 59 -8.06 2.40 10.73
C PHE A 59 -7.98 3.10 12.10
N LEU A 60 -7.76 4.42 12.13
CA LEU A 60 -7.83 5.19 13.37
C LEU A 60 -9.20 5.08 14.04
N LYS A 61 -10.30 5.22 13.25
CA LYS A 61 -11.67 5.07 13.75
C LYS A 61 -11.97 3.65 14.24
N ALA A 62 -11.32 2.65 13.67
CA ALA A 62 -11.40 1.26 14.11
C ALA A 62 -10.52 0.95 15.35
N GLY A 63 -9.80 1.96 15.88
CA GLY A 63 -9.03 1.83 17.12
C GLY A 63 -7.58 1.38 16.95
N PHE A 64 -7.06 1.32 15.72
CA PHE A 64 -5.67 0.99 15.45
C PHE A 64 -4.74 2.19 15.65
N LYS A 65 -3.47 1.93 15.95
CA LYS A 65 -2.39 2.92 15.85
C LYS A 65 -1.92 2.95 14.40
N VAL A 66 -1.82 4.15 13.81
CA VAL A 66 -1.47 4.29 12.39
C VAL A 66 -0.25 5.19 12.24
N ASP A 67 0.76 4.67 11.58
CA ASP A 67 1.80 5.47 10.95
C ASP A 67 1.47 5.60 9.47
N ALA A 68 1.74 6.75 8.88
CA ALA A 68 1.43 7.01 7.48
C ALA A 68 2.61 7.68 6.78
N MET A 69 2.83 7.32 5.53
CA MET A 69 3.83 7.95 4.67
C MET A 69 3.32 8.11 3.24
N ASP A 70 3.82 9.13 2.54
CA ASP A 70 3.57 9.33 1.12
C ASP A 70 4.74 10.07 0.46
N GLY A 71 4.95 9.83 -0.83
CA GLY A 71 5.97 10.50 -1.62
C GLY A 71 5.61 11.93 -2.03
N SER A 72 4.32 12.25 -2.09
CA SER A 72 3.81 13.59 -2.47
C SER A 72 3.63 14.48 -1.24
N ALA A 73 4.28 15.64 -1.24
CA ALA A 73 4.12 16.63 -0.19
C ALA A 73 2.66 17.14 -0.10
N ALA A 74 1.95 17.23 -1.23
CA ALA A 74 0.55 17.65 -1.24
C ALA A 74 -0.36 16.58 -0.63
N MET A 75 -0.10 15.28 -0.88
CA MET A 75 -0.82 14.18 -0.25
C MET A 75 -0.53 14.12 1.25
N CYS A 76 0.72 14.26 1.69
CA CYS A 76 1.06 14.34 3.12
C CYS A 76 0.27 15.45 3.83
N ARG A 77 0.19 16.65 3.23
CA ARG A 77 -0.62 17.74 3.80
C ARG A 77 -2.11 17.41 3.86
N ALA A 78 -2.66 16.79 2.81
CA ALA A 78 -4.07 16.39 2.78
C ALA A 78 -4.37 15.31 3.84
N ALA A 79 -3.52 14.31 3.96
CA ALA A 79 -3.65 13.25 4.95
C ALA A 79 -3.52 13.78 6.38
N HIS A 80 -2.57 14.68 6.65
CA HIS A 80 -2.45 15.35 7.95
C HIS A 80 -3.71 16.17 8.29
N ALA A 81 -4.24 16.93 7.34
CA ALA A 81 -5.45 17.73 7.56
C ALA A 81 -6.68 16.85 7.87
N LEU A 82 -6.76 15.64 7.28
CA LEU A 82 -7.86 14.72 7.48
C LEU A 82 -7.74 13.92 8.78
N THR A 83 -6.53 13.49 9.14
CA THR A 83 -6.28 12.50 10.21
C THR A 83 -5.65 13.06 11.47
N SER A 84 -5.03 14.24 11.38
CA SER A 84 -4.13 14.82 12.40
C SER A 84 -2.85 14.01 12.66
N LEU A 85 -2.58 12.95 11.88
CA LEU A 85 -1.34 12.18 11.99
C LEU A 85 -0.13 12.98 11.48
N PRO A 86 1.06 12.81 12.07
CA PRO A 86 2.30 13.17 11.43
C PRO A 86 2.54 12.21 10.24
N VAL A 87 2.39 12.71 9.02
CA VAL A 87 2.61 11.91 7.80
C VAL A 87 4.04 12.10 7.33
N ALA A 88 4.79 11.02 7.20
CA ALA A 88 6.17 11.07 6.73
C ALA A 88 6.20 11.36 5.22
N HIS A 89 6.93 12.41 4.82
CA HIS A 89 7.16 12.75 3.42
C HIS A 89 8.47 12.10 2.94
N ALA A 90 8.38 10.97 2.26
CA ALA A 90 9.53 10.23 1.75
C ALA A 90 9.12 9.31 0.59
N THR A 91 10.08 8.88 -0.25
CA THR A 91 9.84 7.82 -1.22
C THR A 91 9.79 6.44 -0.53
N PHE A 92 9.32 5.41 -1.23
CA PHE A 92 9.36 4.04 -0.69
C PHE A 92 10.79 3.54 -0.45
N GLU A 93 11.75 4.02 -1.23
CA GLU A 93 13.16 3.69 -1.05
C GLU A 93 13.76 4.38 0.18
N ASP A 94 13.40 5.64 0.42
CA ASP A 94 14.06 6.49 1.43
C ASP A 94 13.41 6.40 2.83
N TYR A 95 12.11 6.02 2.90
CA TYR A 95 11.44 5.89 4.20
C TYR A 95 11.96 4.69 4.99
N GLU A 96 12.42 4.91 6.23
CA GLU A 96 12.80 3.86 7.15
C GLU A 96 11.63 3.52 8.08
N PRO A 97 11.02 2.31 7.93
CA PRO A 97 9.86 1.94 8.74
C PRO A 97 10.20 1.82 10.22
N GLN A 98 9.39 2.44 11.07
CA GLN A 98 9.60 2.53 12.52
C GLN A 98 8.94 1.36 13.29
N GLY A 99 8.85 0.19 12.66
CA GLY A 99 8.22 -1.01 13.22
C GLY A 99 8.63 -1.39 14.65
N PRO A 100 8.23 -2.52 15.17
CA PRO A 100 7.47 -3.54 14.44
C PRO A 100 5.99 -3.20 14.29
N TYR A 101 5.42 -3.58 13.12
CA TYR A 101 4.01 -3.39 12.79
C TYR A 101 3.25 -4.70 12.90
N ASP A 102 1.96 -4.63 13.24
CA ASP A 102 1.02 -5.74 13.15
C ASP A 102 0.49 -5.90 11.73
N GLY A 103 0.43 -4.80 10.97
CA GLY A 103 0.02 -4.81 9.57
C GLY A 103 0.63 -3.70 8.74
N ILE A 104 0.80 -3.97 7.44
CA ILE A 104 1.19 -2.99 6.42
C ILE A 104 0.12 -2.98 5.34
N TRP A 105 -0.42 -1.80 5.08
CA TRP A 105 -1.46 -1.53 4.10
C TRP A 105 -0.88 -0.76 2.92
N ALA A 106 -0.70 -1.42 1.76
CA ALA A 106 -0.19 -0.81 0.53
C ALA A 106 -1.29 -0.81 -0.55
N CYS A 107 -2.33 0.00 -0.31
CA CYS A 107 -3.50 0.06 -1.18
C CYS A 107 -3.26 1.00 -2.35
N SER A 108 -3.17 0.46 -3.56
CA SER A 108 -3.03 1.24 -4.79
C SER A 108 -1.82 2.20 -4.76
N SER A 109 -0.74 1.81 -4.11
CA SER A 109 0.45 2.64 -3.89
C SER A 109 1.69 2.07 -4.58
N LEU A 110 2.09 0.83 -4.28
CA LEU A 110 3.27 0.19 -4.85
C LEU A 110 3.16 -0.09 -6.36
N LEU A 111 1.98 0.02 -6.92
CA LEU A 111 1.77 -0.06 -8.38
C LEU A 111 2.49 1.06 -9.15
N HIS A 112 3.01 2.07 -8.45
CA HIS A 112 3.80 3.17 -9.04
C HIS A 112 5.32 2.91 -8.97
N VAL A 113 5.72 1.71 -8.60
CA VAL A 113 7.11 1.27 -8.54
C VAL A 113 7.41 0.34 -9.71
N PRO A 114 8.52 0.48 -10.45
CA PRO A 114 8.95 -0.48 -11.45
C PRO A 114 9.06 -1.89 -10.88
N SER A 115 8.60 -2.90 -11.66
CA SER A 115 8.51 -4.30 -11.21
C SER A 115 9.83 -4.85 -10.69
N ALA A 116 10.95 -4.47 -11.33
CA ALA A 116 12.29 -4.88 -10.93
C ALA A 116 12.70 -4.43 -9.52
N LYS A 117 12.08 -3.38 -8.97
CA LYS A 117 12.37 -2.84 -7.64
C LYS A 117 11.43 -3.38 -6.55
N LEU A 118 10.25 -3.87 -6.95
CA LEU A 118 9.22 -4.30 -6.02
C LEU A 118 9.69 -5.33 -4.98
N PRO A 119 10.44 -6.41 -5.35
CA PRO A 119 10.86 -7.40 -4.35
C PRO A 119 11.71 -6.79 -3.23
N ALA A 120 12.66 -5.91 -3.56
CA ALA A 120 13.52 -5.27 -2.58
C ALA A 120 12.74 -4.29 -1.68
N ILE A 121 11.84 -3.50 -2.26
CA ILE A 121 11.00 -2.55 -1.51
C ILE A 121 10.04 -3.32 -0.59
N ILE A 122 9.32 -4.32 -1.10
CA ILE A 122 8.39 -5.11 -0.30
C ILE A 122 9.14 -5.85 0.82
N GLY A 123 10.33 -6.41 0.53
CA GLY A 123 11.17 -7.09 1.52
C GLY A 123 11.60 -6.17 2.67
N LYS A 124 11.99 -4.91 2.36
CA LYS A 124 12.29 -3.88 3.36
C LYS A 124 11.13 -3.68 4.34
N TYR A 125 9.91 -3.56 3.81
CA TYR A 125 8.73 -3.33 4.64
C TYR A 125 8.26 -4.60 5.34
N ALA A 126 8.32 -5.76 4.68
CA ALA A 126 8.01 -7.05 5.30
C ALA A 126 8.88 -7.31 6.53
N GLY A 127 10.17 -6.97 6.46
CA GLY A 127 11.10 -7.06 7.60
C GLY A 127 10.74 -6.15 8.79
N ALA A 128 9.84 -5.18 8.61
CA ALA A 128 9.32 -4.35 9.70
C ALA A 128 8.01 -4.87 10.30
N LEU A 129 7.49 -6.00 9.82
CA LEU A 129 6.35 -6.70 10.42
C LEU A 129 6.78 -7.53 11.62
N LYS A 130 5.87 -7.73 12.54
CA LYS A 130 5.96 -8.81 13.54
C LYS A 130 5.76 -10.16 12.84
N SER A 131 6.27 -11.23 13.44
CA SER A 131 5.88 -12.58 13.01
C SER A 131 4.37 -12.75 13.10
N GLY A 132 3.72 -13.26 12.06
CA GLY A 132 2.27 -13.32 11.92
C GLY A 132 1.62 -11.99 11.52
N GLY A 133 2.42 -10.96 11.23
CA GLY A 133 1.90 -9.67 10.77
C GLY A 133 1.40 -9.71 9.33
N ALA A 134 0.31 -8.98 9.04
CA ALA A 134 -0.34 -8.98 7.74
C ALA A 134 0.25 -7.95 6.78
N PHE A 135 0.40 -8.32 5.50
CA PHE A 135 0.76 -7.40 4.42
C PHE A 135 -0.29 -7.44 3.32
N TYR A 136 -0.96 -6.32 3.11
CA TYR A 136 -1.89 -6.13 2.00
C TYR A 136 -1.24 -5.33 0.87
N LEU A 137 -1.38 -5.83 -0.36
CA LEU A 137 -0.88 -5.23 -1.59
C LEU A 137 -2.01 -5.14 -2.60
N SER A 138 -2.15 -4.03 -3.32
CA SER A 138 -3.08 -3.97 -4.45
C SER A 138 -2.48 -3.30 -5.68
N PHE A 139 -2.75 -3.91 -6.84
CA PHE A 139 -2.30 -3.48 -8.15
C PHE A 139 -3.47 -3.40 -9.12
N LYS A 140 -3.37 -2.57 -10.15
CA LYS A 140 -4.29 -2.68 -11.29
C LYS A 140 -4.08 -4.03 -11.96
N TYR A 141 -5.19 -4.67 -12.33
CA TYR A 141 -5.15 -5.97 -12.97
C TYR A 141 -4.57 -5.90 -14.38
N GLY A 142 -3.75 -6.88 -14.76
CA GLY A 142 -3.14 -7.06 -16.07
C GLY A 142 -1.63 -7.07 -16.05
N THR A 143 -0.99 -6.89 -17.21
CA THR A 143 0.47 -7.07 -17.38
C THR A 143 1.18 -5.80 -17.88
N PHE A 144 0.48 -4.66 -17.93
CA PHE A 144 1.07 -3.40 -18.41
C PHE A 144 2.11 -2.89 -17.40
N GLU A 145 3.25 -2.47 -17.93
CA GLU A 145 4.26 -1.73 -17.18
C GLU A 145 4.74 -0.52 -17.98
N GLY A 146 4.80 0.65 -17.35
CA GLY A 146 5.29 1.88 -17.99
C GLY A 146 4.55 3.15 -17.55
N MET A 147 4.92 4.25 -18.19
CA MET A 147 4.30 5.56 -17.97
C MET A 147 2.92 5.64 -18.62
N ARG A 148 1.93 6.15 -17.88
CA ARG A 148 0.58 6.43 -18.35
C ARG A 148 0.01 7.65 -17.62
N HIS A 149 -0.41 8.66 -18.36
CA HIS A 149 -1.00 9.89 -17.80
C HIS A 149 -0.14 10.54 -16.70
N GLY A 150 1.18 10.64 -16.93
CA GLY A 150 2.12 11.28 -16.01
C GLY A 150 2.48 10.47 -14.77
N ARG A 151 2.14 9.17 -14.73
CA ARG A 151 2.49 8.26 -13.63
C ARG A 151 3.01 6.93 -14.17
N TRP A 152 3.94 6.34 -13.47
CA TRP A 152 4.31 4.95 -13.68
C TRP A 152 3.20 4.01 -13.20
N PHE A 153 2.97 2.93 -13.94
CA PHE A 153 2.11 1.83 -13.54
C PHE A 153 2.81 0.50 -13.78
N THR A 154 2.77 -0.33 -12.79
CA THR A 154 3.06 -1.76 -12.85
C THR A 154 1.76 -2.48 -12.53
N ASN A 155 1.12 -3.05 -13.55
CA ASN A 155 -0.08 -3.86 -13.36
C ASN A 155 0.33 -5.29 -13.02
N MET A 156 -0.52 -6.01 -12.30
CA MET A 156 -0.29 -7.40 -11.92
C MET A 156 -1.55 -8.23 -12.16
N ASP A 157 -1.42 -9.37 -12.81
CA ASP A 157 -2.37 -10.46 -12.75
C ASP A 157 -2.02 -11.40 -11.58
N GLU A 158 -2.78 -12.48 -11.41
CA GLU A 158 -2.57 -13.40 -10.29
C GLU A 158 -1.21 -14.12 -10.36
N GLU A 159 -0.70 -14.42 -11.58
CA GLU A 159 0.56 -15.12 -11.77
C GLU A 159 1.74 -14.22 -11.40
N LEU A 160 1.74 -12.98 -11.92
CA LEU A 160 2.75 -11.98 -11.59
C LEU A 160 2.76 -11.65 -10.09
N LEU A 161 1.57 -11.54 -9.49
CA LEU A 161 1.45 -11.22 -8.07
C LEU A 161 1.92 -12.38 -7.16
N ARG A 162 1.62 -13.64 -7.54
CA ARG A 162 2.19 -14.83 -6.87
C ARG A 162 3.70 -14.85 -6.97
N SER A 163 4.22 -14.63 -8.18
CA SER A 163 5.66 -14.58 -8.42
C SER A 163 6.32 -13.48 -7.60
N LEU A 164 5.75 -12.28 -7.57
CA LEU A 164 6.27 -11.16 -6.78
C LEU A 164 6.40 -11.52 -5.30
N VAL A 165 5.32 -12.02 -4.68
CA VAL A 165 5.33 -12.37 -3.25
C VAL A 165 6.31 -13.51 -2.95
N ALA A 166 6.42 -14.51 -3.85
CA ALA A 166 7.35 -15.62 -3.69
C ALA A 166 8.83 -15.21 -3.72
N HIS A 167 9.17 -14.04 -4.27
CA HIS A 167 10.52 -13.49 -4.26
C HIS A 167 10.83 -12.65 -3.01
N VAL A 168 9.89 -12.51 -2.08
CA VAL A 168 10.09 -11.77 -0.83
C VAL A 168 10.29 -12.74 0.32
N GLU A 169 11.48 -12.76 0.89
CA GLU A 169 11.82 -13.64 2.01
C GLU A 169 10.90 -13.40 3.20
N GLY A 170 10.41 -14.48 3.80
CA GLY A 170 9.52 -14.45 4.96
C GLY A 170 8.08 -14.03 4.65
N LEU A 171 7.74 -13.64 3.42
CA LEU A 171 6.37 -13.26 3.08
C LEU A 171 5.62 -14.42 2.44
N ARG A 172 4.57 -14.90 3.09
CA ARG A 172 3.70 -15.97 2.60
C ARG A 172 2.40 -15.41 2.06
N LEU A 173 2.09 -15.75 0.81
CA LEU A 173 0.81 -15.38 0.19
C LEU A 173 -0.31 -16.30 0.71
N ASN A 174 -1.33 -15.71 1.30
CA ASN A 174 -2.51 -16.42 1.78
C ASN A 174 -3.62 -16.49 0.72
N GLU A 175 -3.87 -15.36 0.05
CA GLU A 175 -4.98 -15.24 -0.90
C GLU A 175 -4.68 -14.16 -1.95
N ILE A 176 -5.21 -14.35 -3.15
CA ILE A 176 -5.37 -13.30 -4.16
C ILE A 176 -6.86 -13.14 -4.43
N GLU A 177 -7.33 -11.91 -4.36
CA GLU A 177 -8.72 -11.54 -4.64
C GLU A 177 -8.77 -10.53 -5.79
N VAL A 178 -9.57 -10.81 -6.80
CA VAL A 178 -9.79 -9.90 -7.93
C VAL A 178 -11.09 -9.16 -7.73
N THR A 179 -11.02 -7.82 -7.68
CA THR A 179 -12.18 -6.96 -7.39
C THR A 179 -12.37 -5.91 -8.48
N ALA A 180 -13.61 -5.44 -8.65
CA ALA A 180 -13.88 -4.25 -9.46
C ALA A 180 -13.50 -2.97 -8.72
N ASP A 181 -13.21 -1.90 -9.46
CA ASP A 181 -12.98 -0.57 -8.87
C ASP A 181 -14.25 -0.09 -8.15
N VAL A 182 -14.10 0.32 -6.91
CA VAL A 182 -15.22 0.76 -6.05
C VAL A 182 -15.71 2.18 -6.34
N ARG A 183 -15.00 2.92 -7.20
CA ARG A 183 -15.36 4.30 -7.56
C ARG A 183 -16.49 4.33 -8.58
N PRO A 184 -17.46 5.25 -8.46
CA PRO A 184 -18.52 5.41 -9.44
C PRO A 184 -17.97 5.63 -10.87
N GLY A 185 -18.55 4.95 -11.85
CA GLY A 185 -18.16 5.09 -13.27
C GLY A 185 -16.90 4.33 -13.68
N ARG A 186 -16.28 3.54 -12.80
CA ARG A 186 -15.07 2.76 -13.06
C ARG A 186 -15.24 1.26 -12.94
N ALA A 187 -16.45 0.75 -13.07
CA ALA A 187 -16.75 -0.69 -12.94
C ALA A 187 -15.99 -1.60 -13.91
N GLY A 188 -15.41 -1.06 -14.99
CA GLY A 188 -14.55 -1.79 -15.91
C GLY A 188 -13.07 -1.82 -15.50
N GLU A 189 -12.67 -1.11 -14.47
CA GLU A 189 -11.32 -1.20 -13.91
C GLU A 189 -11.29 -2.31 -12.85
N ILE A 190 -10.30 -3.19 -12.95
CA ILE A 190 -10.16 -4.37 -12.09
C ILE A 190 -8.85 -4.26 -11.30
N TRP A 191 -8.88 -4.79 -10.09
CA TRP A 191 -7.75 -4.79 -9.15
C TRP A 191 -7.40 -6.20 -8.71
N ALA A 192 -6.11 -6.51 -8.65
CA ALA A 192 -5.58 -7.69 -7.98
C ALA A 192 -5.13 -7.30 -6.57
N ASN A 193 -5.64 -7.99 -5.58
CA ASN A 193 -5.38 -7.76 -4.16
C ASN A 193 -4.68 -8.99 -3.58
N ALA A 194 -3.50 -8.84 -3.01
CA ALA A 194 -2.78 -9.89 -2.32
C ALA A 194 -2.87 -9.72 -0.80
N TRP A 195 -3.24 -10.79 -0.14
CA TRP A 195 -3.30 -10.92 1.30
C TRP A 195 -2.16 -11.84 1.73
N SER A 196 -1.20 -11.33 2.47
CA SER A 196 0.01 -12.05 2.85
C SER A 196 0.27 -11.92 4.33
N GLU A 197 1.07 -12.85 4.87
CA GLU A 197 1.50 -12.90 6.26
C GLU A 197 3.01 -13.06 6.31
N PHE A 198 3.64 -12.38 7.26
CA PHE A 198 5.09 -12.46 7.46
C PHE A 198 5.42 -13.53 8.49
N GLU A 199 6.24 -14.49 8.08
CA GLU A 199 6.79 -15.53 8.95
C GLU A 199 8.28 -15.24 9.14
N SER A 200 8.67 -14.75 10.30
CA SER A 200 10.09 -14.67 10.62
C SER A 200 10.64 -16.09 10.75
N ASP A 201 11.65 -16.45 9.96
CA ASP A 201 12.42 -17.68 10.16
C ASP A 201 13.12 -17.62 11.52
N VAL A 202 12.40 -17.99 12.57
CA VAL A 202 13.02 -18.36 13.83
C VAL A 202 13.52 -19.80 13.67
N ARG A 203 14.56 -20.00 12.85
CA ARG A 203 15.41 -21.16 13.08
C ARG A 203 16.14 -20.91 14.37
N SER A 204 15.48 -21.28 15.48
CA SER A 204 16.15 -21.47 16.75
C SER A 204 17.29 -22.49 16.51
N TYR A 205 18.50 -21.99 16.46
CA TYR A 205 19.65 -22.83 16.72
C TYR A 205 19.57 -23.23 18.20
N SER A 206 18.96 -24.38 18.48
CA SER A 206 19.07 -25.12 19.75
C SER A 206 20.30 -26.01 19.69
#